data_00c8f27828e4bec114c104c730d30f4e
#
_entry.id   00c8f27828e4bec114c104c730d30f4e
#
_cell.length_a   1.000
_cell.length_b   1.000
_cell.length_c   1.000
_cell.angle_alpha   90.00
_cell.angle_beta   90.00
_cell.angle_gamma   90.00
#
_symmetry.space_group_name_H-M   'P 1'
#
loop_
_entity.id
_entity.type
_entity.pdbx_description
1 polymer ?
#
loop_
_entity_poly.entity_id
_entity_poly.type
_entity_poly.pdbx_seq_one_letter_code
_entity_poly.pdbx_strand_id
1 'polypeptide(L)'
;MWTLLVSLAAGALVSVGLRTTGAIHSTGAAVLPGVLVAAVAMVLLFRRVAGRIGPVIEEAQRHLQGGRRELAMASLRGGLELGRWHPLLEGSLRAQIGALLYDQQDYDGAAVELRRAAKRPWESRAFLACCYFRQRDDDGMAKAFEQAVKVGEKEDLAWTMYAWCLNAQGKKDAALQVLARGLEKNPGNQRLRGSVEALKEGKKIKVAPYGDRWARFGLDGSIATGGMKIPKAMRGFAQRPGFRQRPTKKR
;
A
#
# COMPACT_ATOMS: atom_id res chain seq x y z
N MET A 1 16.58 -2.06 -3.77
CA MET A 1 17.59 -1.41 -4.65
C MET A 1 18.75 -2.35 -5.02
N TRP A 2 19.17 -3.23 -4.11
CA TRP A 2 20.27 -4.17 -4.38
C TRP A 2 20.00 -5.12 -5.55
N THR A 3 18.77 -5.58 -5.75
CA THR A 3 18.41 -6.44 -6.90
C THR A 3 18.69 -5.79 -8.24
N LEU A 4 18.39 -4.49 -8.38
CA LEU A 4 18.66 -3.74 -9.61
C LEU A 4 20.17 -3.58 -9.83
N LEU A 5 20.92 -3.24 -8.79
CA LEU A 5 22.37 -3.09 -8.88
C LEU A 5 23.06 -4.40 -9.25
N VAL A 6 22.68 -5.50 -8.62
CA VAL A 6 23.25 -6.83 -8.88
C VAL A 6 22.91 -7.31 -10.29
N SER A 7 21.66 -7.11 -10.76
CA SER A 7 21.27 -7.52 -12.11
C SER A 7 21.96 -6.69 -13.20
N LEU A 8 22.11 -5.37 -13.00
CA LEU A 8 22.86 -4.52 -13.92
C LEU A 8 24.34 -4.87 -13.95
N ALA A 9 24.95 -5.13 -12.78
CA ALA A 9 26.35 -5.56 -12.70
C ALA A 9 26.58 -6.89 -13.43
N ALA A 10 25.67 -7.86 -13.26
CA ALA A 10 25.75 -9.14 -13.98
C ALA A 10 25.65 -8.96 -15.51
N GLY A 11 24.72 -8.12 -15.97
CA GLY A 11 24.60 -7.79 -17.40
C GLY A 11 25.82 -7.07 -17.97
N ALA A 12 26.37 -6.11 -17.21
CA ALA A 12 27.58 -5.38 -17.60
C ALA A 12 28.80 -6.31 -17.70
N LEU A 13 28.98 -7.20 -16.71
CA LEU A 13 30.07 -8.20 -16.72
C LEU A 13 30.00 -9.12 -17.95
N VAL A 14 28.80 -9.58 -18.33
CA VAL A 14 28.62 -10.40 -19.54
C VAL A 14 28.93 -9.62 -20.80
N SER A 15 28.46 -8.35 -20.90
CA SER A 15 28.75 -7.49 -22.06
C SER A 15 30.25 -7.25 -22.24
N VAL A 16 30.96 -6.95 -21.14
CA VAL A 16 32.41 -6.74 -21.12
C VAL A 16 33.15 -8.05 -21.46
N GLY A 17 32.75 -9.17 -20.85
CA GLY A 17 33.34 -10.47 -21.08
C GLY A 17 33.25 -10.93 -22.55
N LEU A 18 32.09 -10.74 -23.19
CA LEU A 18 31.90 -11.07 -24.62
C LEU A 18 32.76 -10.20 -25.55
N ARG A 19 33.04 -8.98 -25.11
CA ARG A 19 33.92 -8.08 -25.89
C ARG A 19 35.39 -8.42 -25.71
N THR A 20 35.84 -8.75 -24.49
CA THR A 20 37.25 -9.08 -24.21
C THR A 20 37.66 -10.43 -24.81
N THR A 21 36.74 -11.40 -24.90
CA THR A 21 36.97 -12.70 -25.53
C THR A 21 36.95 -12.66 -27.06
N GLY A 22 36.67 -11.49 -27.68
CA GLY A 22 36.59 -11.35 -29.14
C GLY A 22 35.38 -12.04 -29.78
N ALA A 23 34.46 -12.59 -28.96
CA ALA A 23 33.27 -13.30 -29.48
C ALA A 23 32.33 -12.38 -30.26
N ILE A 24 32.34 -11.08 -29.98
CA ILE A 24 31.50 -10.08 -30.64
C ILE A 24 32.31 -8.79 -30.86
N HIS A 25 32.54 -8.45 -32.14
CA HIS A 25 33.34 -7.29 -32.55
C HIS A 25 32.54 -5.96 -32.53
N SER A 26 31.19 -6.01 -32.61
CA SER A 26 30.36 -4.80 -32.56
C SER A 26 29.84 -4.52 -31.15
N THR A 27 30.00 -3.27 -30.69
CA THR A 27 29.53 -2.81 -29.37
C THR A 27 28.02 -3.00 -29.21
N GLY A 28 27.24 -2.77 -30.25
CA GLY A 28 25.78 -2.92 -30.23
C GLY A 28 25.32 -4.37 -30.02
N ALA A 29 26.01 -5.32 -30.68
CA ALA A 29 25.67 -6.74 -30.55
C ALA A 29 26.05 -7.32 -29.17
N ALA A 30 27.08 -6.79 -28.49
CA ALA A 30 27.47 -7.24 -27.17
C ALA A 30 26.52 -6.75 -26.06
N VAL A 31 25.79 -5.65 -26.29
CA VAL A 31 24.83 -5.08 -25.31
C VAL A 31 23.57 -5.95 -25.17
N LEU A 32 23.08 -6.52 -26.29
CA LEU A 32 21.84 -7.34 -26.26
C LEU A 32 21.91 -8.54 -25.31
N PRO A 33 22.94 -9.42 -25.36
CA PRO A 33 23.07 -10.51 -24.39
C PRO A 33 23.18 -10.02 -22.95
N GLY A 34 23.92 -8.93 -22.73
CA GLY A 34 24.05 -8.33 -21.38
C GLY A 34 22.72 -7.84 -20.82
N VAL A 35 21.89 -7.19 -21.63
CA VAL A 35 20.54 -6.78 -21.23
C VAL A 35 19.66 -7.98 -20.95
N LEU A 36 19.74 -9.03 -21.77
CA LEU A 36 18.98 -10.26 -21.56
C LEU A 36 19.36 -10.94 -20.22
N VAL A 37 20.66 -11.06 -19.96
CA VAL A 37 21.16 -11.64 -18.69
C VAL A 37 20.74 -10.78 -17.50
N ALA A 38 20.82 -9.46 -17.61
CA ALA A 38 20.34 -8.56 -16.55
C ALA A 38 18.84 -8.74 -16.30
N ALA A 39 18.02 -8.86 -17.34
CA ALA A 39 16.59 -9.10 -17.22
C ALA A 39 16.27 -10.45 -16.57
N VAL A 40 16.94 -11.52 -17.00
CA VAL A 40 16.77 -12.86 -16.40
C VAL A 40 17.23 -12.87 -14.96
N ALA A 41 18.39 -12.30 -14.64
CA ALA A 41 18.89 -12.20 -13.27
C ALA A 41 17.91 -11.40 -12.37
N MET A 42 17.35 -10.30 -12.88
CA MET A 42 16.36 -9.51 -12.19
C MET A 42 15.10 -10.33 -11.88
N VAL A 43 14.57 -11.07 -12.85
CA VAL A 43 13.40 -11.93 -12.66
C VAL A 43 13.68 -13.03 -11.64
N LEU A 44 14.84 -13.69 -11.71
CA LEU A 44 15.20 -14.76 -10.77
C LEU A 44 15.38 -14.23 -9.34
N LEU A 45 16.06 -13.10 -9.17
CA LEU A 45 16.23 -12.44 -7.86
C LEU A 45 14.88 -11.99 -7.31
N PHE A 46 14.03 -11.40 -8.16
CA PHE A 46 12.67 -11.02 -7.78
C PHE A 46 11.86 -12.23 -7.31
N ARG A 47 11.88 -13.34 -8.06
CA ARG A 47 11.18 -14.59 -7.68
C ARG A 47 11.70 -15.16 -6.37
N ARG A 48 13.01 -15.11 -6.14
CA ARG A 48 13.63 -15.60 -4.91
C ARG A 48 13.22 -14.76 -3.70
N VAL A 49 13.23 -13.44 -3.83
CA VAL A 49 12.80 -12.52 -2.75
C VAL A 49 11.29 -12.66 -2.51
N ALA A 50 10.48 -12.68 -3.56
CA ALA A 50 9.03 -12.87 -3.45
C ALA A 50 8.65 -14.20 -2.75
N GLY A 51 9.41 -15.26 -3.02
CA GLY A 51 9.19 -16.57 -2.37
C GLY A 51 9.47 -16.58 -0.87
N ARG A 52 10.36 -15.71 -0.38
CA ARG A 52 10.67 -15.61 1.05
C ARG A 52 9.70 -14.74 1.85
N ILE A 53 8.97 -13.90 1.17
CA ILE A 53 8.08 -12.92 1.81
C ILE A 53 6.66 -13.44 1.93
N GLY A 54 6.22 -14.30 1.01
CA GLY A 54 4.94 -14.96 1.11
C GLY A 54 4.68 -15.53 2.52
N PRO A 55 5.58 -16.37 3.04
CA PRO A 55 5.45 -16.94 4.38
C PRO A 55 5.35 -15.89 5.51
N VAL A 56 6.12 -14.80 5.43
CA VAL A 56 6.08 -13.72 6.44
C VAL A 56 4.72 -13.03 6.47
N ILE A 57 4.15 -12.75 5.30
CA ILE A 57 2.84 -12.13 5.19
C ILE A 57 1.74 -13.09 5.68
N GLU A 58 1.83 -14.37 5.31
CA GLU A 58 0.86 -15.39 5.76
C GLU A 58 0.92 -15.61 7.27
N GLU A 59 2.12 -15.60 7.84
CA GLU A 59 2.32 -15.71 9.28
C GLU A 59 1.73 -14.52 10.03
N ALA A 60 2.06 -13.30 9.57
CA ALA A 60 1.48 -12.08 10.14
C ALA A 60 -0.06 -12.10 10.04
N GLN A 61 -0.60 -12.60 8.94
CA GLN A 61 -2.05 -12.73 8.75
C GLN A 61 -2.68 -13.74 9.71
N ARG A 62 -2.04 -14.90 9.92
CA ARG A 62 -2.49 -15.90 10.89
C ARG A 62 -2.49 -15.33 12.31
N HIS A 63 -1.46 -14.55 12.66
CA HIS A 63 -1.40 -13.90 13.96
C HIS A 63 -2.51 -12.85 14.13
N LEU A 64 -2.82 -12.07 13.09
CA LEU A 64 -3.92 -11.10 13.11
C LEU A 64 -5.29 -11.78 13.25
N GLN A 65 -5.52 -12.87 12.52
CA GLN A 65 -6.76 -13.66 12.65
C GLN A 65 -6.92 -14.28 14.04
N GLY A 66 -5.81 -14.62 14.69
CA GLY A 66 -5.79 -15.10 16.08
C GLY A 66 -5.78 -13.99 17.14
N GLY A 67 -5.97 -12.72 16.75
CA GLY A 67 -5.95 -11.57 17.67
C GLY A 67 -4.56 -11.22 18.25
N ARG A 68 -3.50 -11.90 17.80
CA ARG A 68 -2.12 -11.73 18.31
C ARG A 68 -1.38 -10.63 17.55
N ARG A 69 -1.77 -9.38 17.80
CA ARG A 69 -1.28 -8.20 17.06
C ARG A 69 0.22 -7.98 17.19
N GLU A 70 0.79 -8.21 18.37
CA GLU A 70 2.22 -8.04 18.62
C GLU A 70 3.07 -9.04 17.84
N LEU A 71 2.65 -10.31 17.76
CA LEU A 71 3.33 -11.32 16.95
C LEU A 71 3.25 -10.98 15.45
N ALA A 72 2.10 -10.50 14.99
CA ALA A 72 1.95 -10.02 13.62
C ALA A 72 2.90 -8.85 13.32
N MET A 73 3.03 -7.92 14.25
CA MET A 73 3.96 -6.80 14.14
C MET A 73 5.41 -7.28 14.09
N ALA A 74 5.78 -8.22 14.94
CA ALA A 74 7.12 -8.81 14.97
C ALA A 74 7.44 -9.51 13.63
N SER A 75 6.52 -10.32 13.10
CA SER A 75 6.68 -10.98 11.80
C SER A 75 6.85 -9.97 10.65
N LEU A 76 6.05 -8.89 10.62
CA LEU A 76 6.18 -7.84 9.61
C LEU A 76 7.51 -7.07 9.72
N ARG A 77 7.97 -6.77 10.95
CA ARG A 77 9.26 -6.10 11.18
C ARG A 77 10.43 -6.99 10.75
N GLY A 78 10.40 -8.28 11.04
CA GLY A 78 11.37 -9.24 10.53
C GLY A 78 11.42 -9.28 9.01
N GLY A 79 10.27 -9.12 8.36
CA GLY A 79 10.17 -9.01 6.89
C GLY A 79 10.83 -7.76 6.30
N LEU A 80 11.01 -6.68 7.06
CA LEU A 80 11.65 -5.44 6.56
C LEU A 80 13.12 -5.67 6.17
N GLU A 81 13.83 -6.60 6.79
CA GLU A 81 15.21 -6.94 6.41
C GLU A 81 15.27 -7.50 4.97
N LEU A 82 14.27 -8.31 4.61
CA LEU A 82 14.09 -8.81 3.23
C LEU A 82 13.67 -7.69 2.27
N GLY A 83 12.96 -6.68 2.78
CA GLY A 83 12.49 -5.52 2.03
C GLY A 83 13.63 -4.66 1.46
N ARG A 84 14.83 -4.66 2.06
CA ARG A 84 16.00 -3.94 1.54
C ARG A 84 16.38 -4.37 0.11
N TRP A 85 16.04 -5.60 -0.26
CA TRP A 85 16.28 -6.13 -1.59
C TRP A 85 15.27 -5.67 -2.62
N HIS A 86 14.07 -5.24 -2.15
CA HIS A 86 12.99 -4.83 -3.06
C HIS A 86 12.21 -3.63 -2.49
N PRO A 87 12.35 -2.41 -3.08
CA PRO A 87 11.79 -1.18 -2.50
C PRO A 87 10.26 -1.17 -2.41
N LEU A 88 9.57 -1.79 -3.37
CA LEU A 88 8.09 -1.88 -3.34
C LEU A 88 7.61 -2.72 -2.16
N LEU A 89 8.40 -3.68 -1.75
CA LEU A 89 8.06 -4.59 -0.67
C LEU A 89 8.26 -3.95 0.69
N GLU A 90 9.39 -3.29 0.90
CA GLU A 90 9.61 -2.51 2.11
C GLU A 90 8.47 -1.51 2.33
N GLY A 91 8.12 -0.75 1.28
CA GLY A 91 7.03 0.22 1.36
C GLY A 91 5.68 -0.42 1.68
N SER A 92 5.45 -1.64 1.22
CA SER A 92 4.23 -2.39 1.46
C SER A 92 4.15 -2.94 2.88
N LEU A 93 5.26 -3.47 3.42
CA LEU A 93 5.36 -3.91 4.82
C LEU A 93 5.19 -2.74 5.79
N ARG A 94 5.83 -1.60 5.49
CA ARG A 94 5.65 -0.38 6.29
C ARG A 94 4.21 0.12 6.30
N ALA A 95 3.49 0.00 5.18
CA ALA A 95 2.07 0.34 5.12
C ALA A 95 1.23 -0.53 6.07
N GLN A 96 1.55 -1.82 6.16
CA GLN A 96 0.84 -2.74 7.08
C GLN A 96 1.20 -2.46 8.53
N ILE A 97 2.49 -2.24 8.84
CA ILE A 97 2.94 -1.88 10.19
C ILE A 97 2.26 -0.58 10.62
N GLY A 98 2.25 0.44 9.76
CA GLY A 98 1.61 1.72 10.04
C GLY A 98 0.11 1.60 10.28
N ALA A 99 -0.58 0.76 9.51
CA ALA A 99 -2.00 0.51 9.73
C ALA A 99 -2.27 -0.25 11.04
N LEU A 100 -1.39 -1.19 11.44
CA LEU A 100 -1.50 -1.87 12.75
C LEU A 100 -1.27 -0.92 13.92
N LEU A 101 -0.27 -0.02 13.81
CA LEU A 101 -0.03 1.02 14.81
C LEU A 101 -1.21 1.98 14.90
N TYR A 102 -1.82 2.34 13.77
CA TYR A 102 -3.03 3.14 13.74
C TYR A 102 -4.19 2.48 14.51
N ASP A 103 -4.41 1.17 14.30
CA ASP A 103 -5.43 0.39 15.03
C ASP A 103 -5.13 0.30 16.54
N GLN A 104 -3.86 0.43 16.94
CA GLN A 104 -3.43 0.53 18.34
C GLN A 104 -3.51 1.95 18.91
N GLN A 105 -3.97 2.92 18.10
CA GLN A 105 -4.01 4.34 18.43
C GLN A 105 -2.62 5.00 18.61
N ASP A 106 -1.56 4.33 18.23
CA ASP A 106 -0.22 4.91 18.12
C ASP A 106 -0.10 5.69 16.80
N TYR A 107 -0.70 6.89 16.79
CA TYR A 107 -0.74 7.72 15.58
C TYR A 107 0.62 8.29 15.21
N ASP A 108 1.52 8.48 16.18
CA ASP A 108 2.88 8.98 15.95
C ASP A 108 3.73 7.90 15.28
N GLY A 109 3.77 6.70 15.84
CA GLY A 109 4.45 5.56 15.24
C GLY A 109 3.88 5.19 13.88
N ALA A 110 2.54 5.21 13.74
CA ALA A 110 1.86 4.98 12.48
C ALA A 110 2.30 5.99 11.40
N ALA A 111 2.34 7.28 11.72
CA ALA A 111 2.73 8.32 10.78
C ALA A 111 4.19 8.18 10.32
N VAL A 112 5.11 7.75 11.21
CA VAL A 112 6.51 7.49 10.87
C VAL A 112 6.62 6.38 9.81
N GLU A 113 5.93 5.25 10.02
CA GLU A 113 5.96 4.12 9.09
C GLU A 113 5.23 4.45 7.78
N LEU A 114 4.05 5.10 7.85
CA LEU A 114 3.26 5.45 6.68
C LEU A 114 3.93 6.50 5.78
N ARG A 115 4.74 7.40 6.31
CA ARG A 115 5.55 8.33 5.50
C ARG A 115 6.52 7.59 4.59
N ARG A 116 7.11 6.50 5.08
CA ARG A 116 8.05 5.64 4.35
C ARG A 116 7.35 4.54 3.54
N ALA A 117 6.05 4.36 3.74
CA ALA A 117 5.26 3.37 3.02
C ALA A 117 5.18 3.66 1.52
N ALA A 118 4.90 2.62 0.73
CA ALA A 118 4.64 2.77 -0.70
C ALA A 118 3.51 3.78 -0.93
N LYS A 119 3.70 4.68 -1.90
CA LYS A 119 2.68 5.68 -2.25
C LYS A 119 1.43 5.03 -2.86
N ARG A 120 1.55 3.88 -3.44
CA ARG A 120 0.47 3.00 -3.87
C ARG A 120 0.43 1.78 -2.94
N PRO A 121 -0.74 1.33 -2.46
CA PRO A 121 -2.10 1.81 -2.75
C PRO A 121 -2.46 3.13 -2.02
N TRP A 122 -3.55 3.78 -2.44
CA TRP A 122 -4.03 5.06 -1.91
C TRP A 122 -4.35 5.01 -0.40
N GLU A 123 -4.75 3.85 0.10
CA GLU A 123 -5.09 3.62 1.51
C GLU A 123 -3.94 3.97 2.45
N SER A 124 -2.69 3.73 2.04
CA SER A 124 -1.51 4.10 2.85
C SER A 124 -1.45 5.60 3.10
N ARG A 125 -1.80 6.40 2.09
CA ARG A 125 -1.85 7.86 2.21
C ARG A 125 -3.07 8.33 3.00
N ALA A 126 -4.21 7.63 2.85
CA ALA A 126 -5.39 7.90 3.63
C ALA A 126 -5.18 7.61 5.13
N PHE A 127 -4.53 6.49 5.49
CA PHE A 127 -4.15 6.23 6.88
C PHE A 127 -3.21 7.31 7.43
N LEU A 128 -2.22 7.74 6.66
CA LEU A 128 -1.33 8.83 7.05
C LEU A 128 -2.11 10.13 7.30
N ALA A 129 -3.05 10.45 6.42
CA ALA A 129 -3.92 11.63 6.59
C ALA A 129 -4.80 11.51 7.85
N CYS A 130 -5.31 10.30 8.13
CA CYS A 130 -6.07 10.04 9.36
C CYS A 130 -5.20 10.19 10.62
N CYS A 131 -3.91 9.78 10.58
CA CYS A 131 -2.97 10.05 11.68
C CYS A 131 -2.86 11.55 11.93
N TYR A 132 -2.58 12.34 10.90
CA TYR A 132 -2.47 13.80 11.01
C TYR A 132 -3.77 14.44 11.49
N PHE A 133 -4.93 13.97 11.03
CA PHE A 133 -6.23 14.43 11.53
C PHE A 133 -6.37 14.20 13.04
N ARG A 134 -5.94 13.04 13.56
CA ARG A 134 -5.94 12.74 15.01
C ARG A 134 -4.95 13.61 15.78
N GLN A 135 -3.82 13.94 15.17
CA GLN A 135 -2.76 14.82 15.73
C GLN A 135 -3.12 16.31 15.61
N ARG A 136 -4.22 16.66 14.93
CA ARG A 136 -4.61 18.06 14.62
C ARG A 136 -3.59 18.80 13.76
N ASP A 137 -2.84 18.06 12.93
CA ASP A 137 -1.96 18.61 11.90
C ASP A 137 -2.77 18.75 10.59
N ASP A 138 -3.39 19.93 10.44
CA ASP A 138 -4.27 20.24 9.31
C ASP A 138 -3.53 20.23 7.98
N ASP A 139 -2.30 20.76 7.95
CA ASP A 139 -1.49 20.84 6.74
C ASP A 139 -0.98 19.46 6.31
N GLY A 140 -0.50 18.68 7.26
CA GLY A 140 -0.09 17.29 7.03
C GLY A 140 -1.25 16.44 6.52
N MET A 141 -2.43 16.58 7.12
CA MET A 141 -3.66 15.90 6.71
C MET A 141 -4.02 16.25 5.26
N ALA A 142 -4.07 17.54 4.93
CA ALA A 142 -4.44 17.99 3.58
C ALA A 142 -3.44 17.47 2.55
N LYS A 143 -2.12 17.59 2.78
CA LYS A 143 -1.07 17.08 1.89
C LYS A 143 -1.17 15.56 1.69
N ALA A 144 -1.45 14.81 2.74
CA ALA A 144 -1.58 13.36 2.65
C ALA A 144 -2.85 12.94 1.90
N PHE A 145 -3.99 13.61 2.12
CA PHE A 145 -5.21 13.34 1.36
C PHE A 145 -5.08 13.73 -0.12
N GLU A 146 -4.43 14.85 -0.46
CA GLU A 146 -4.16 15.19 -1.87
C GLU A 146 -3.35 14.09 -2.57
N GLN A 147 -2.38 13.48 -1.88
CA GLN A 147 -1.68 12.31 -2.42
C GLN A 147 -2.59 11.09 -2.55
N ALA A 148 -3.48 10.84 -1.56
CA ALA A 148 -4.42 9.73 -1.59
C ALA A 148 -5.38 9.83 -2.78
N VAL A 149 -6.02 10.99 -2.97
CA VAL A 149 -6.96 11.20 -4.07
C VAL A 149 -6.29 11.24 -5.45
N LYS A 150 -5.03 11.67 -5.52
CA LYS A 150 -4.24 11.63 -6.76
C LYS A 150 -3.93 10.18 -7.20
N VAL A 151 -3.65 9.29 -6.25
CA VAL A 151 -3.38 7.88 -6.53
C VAL A 151 -4.69 7.10 -6.75
N GLY A 152 -5.69 7.40 -5.96
CA GLY A 152 -7.01 6.79 -5.98
C GLY A 152 -8.08 7.68 -6.62
N GLU A 153 -7.82 8.27 -7.80
CA GLU A 153 -8.77 9.20 -8.45
C GLU A 153 -10.18 8.62 -8.64
N LYS A 154 -10.26 7.30 -8.89
CA LYS A 154 -11.52 6.57 -9.08
C LYS A 154 -12.13 6.01 -7.79
N GLU A 155 -11.47 6.21 -6.66
CA GLU A 155 -11.91 5.73 -5.35
C GLU A 155 -12.75 6.79 -4.64
N ASP A 156 -14.07 6.65 -4.71
CA ASP A 156 -15.03 7.56 -4.08
C ASP A 156 -14.81 7.70 -2.57
N LEU A 157 -14.37 6.64 -1.91
CA LEU A 157 -14.07 6.64 -0.49
C LEU A 157 -12.95 7.64 -0.14
N ALA A 158 -11.89 7.74 -0.95
CA ALA A 158 -10.78 8.65 -0.69
C ALA A 158 -11.26 10.12 -0.67
N TRP A 159 -12.08 10.51 -1.65
CA TRP A 159 -12.68 11.83 -1.74
C TRP A 159 -13.63 12.11 -0.57
N THR A 160 -14.45 11.12 -0.22
CA THR A 160 -15.41 11.25 0.88
C THR A 160 -14.69 11.39 2.24
N MET A 161 -13.62 10.63 2.48
CA MET A 161 -12.82 10.73 3.70
C MET A 161 -12.19 12.11 3.85
N TYR A 162 -11.60 12.62 2.78
CA TYR A 162 -11.00 13.96 2.78
C TYR A 162 -12.04 15.03 3.11
N ALA A 163 -13.17 15.01 2.40
CA ALA A 163 -14.27 15.95 2.65
C ALA A 163 -14.84 15.82 4.07
N TRP A 164 -14.95 14.59 4.58
CA TRP A 164 -15.43 14.35 5.94
C TRP A 164 -14.50 14.96 6.98
N CYS A 165 -13.18 14.78 6.85
CA CYS A 165 -12.20 15.36 7.76
C CYS A 165 -12.24 16.90 7.73
N LEU A 166 -12.32 17.51 6.54
CA LEU A 166 -12.46 18.97 6.40
C LEU A 166 -13.75 19.48 7.04
N ASN A 167 -14.87 18.80 6.81
CA ASN A 167 -16.15 19.19 7.42
C ASN A 167 -16.12 19.02 8.94
N ALA A 168 -15.46 18.01 9.48
CA ALA A 168 -15.27 17.82 10.92
C ALA A 168 -14.44 18.95 11.56
N GLN A 169 -13.57 19.61 10.77
CA GLN A 169 -12.82 20.80 11.17
C GLN A 169 -13.60 22.11 10.95
N GLY A 170 -14.86 22.04 10.53
CA GLY A 170 -15.67 23.22 10.23
C GLY A 170 -15.39 23.87 8.85
N LYS A 171 -14.49 23.30 8.04
CA LYS A 171 -14.09 23.81 6.71
C LYS A 171 -15.06 23.30 5.63
N LYS A 172 -16.36 23.67 5.74
CA LYS A 172 -17.43 23.16 4.88
C LYS A 172 -17.20 23.47 3.39
N ASP A 173 -16.77 24.69 3.06
CA ASP A 173 -16.56 25.09 1.68
C ASP A 173 -15.42 24.31 1.02
N ALA A 174 -14.32 24.10 1.74
CA ALA A 174 -13.23 23.24 1.28
C ALA A 174 -13.69 21.79 1.08
N ALA A 175 -14.53 21.26 1.97
CA ALA A 175 -15.11 19.93 1.80
C ALA A 175 -15.97 19.82 0.54
N LEU A 176 -16.79 20.84 0.23
CA LEU A 176 -17.58 20.89 -0.99
C LEU A 176 -16.70 20.94 -2.25
N GLN A 177 -15.62 21.74 -2.22
CA GLN A 177 -14.65 21.80 -3.34
C GLN A 177 -14.00 20.44 -3.60
N VAL A 178 -13.59 19.73 -2.53
CA VAL A 178 -13.01 18.39 -2.66
C VAL A 178 -14.00 17.41 -3.27
N LEU A 179 -15.26 17.41 -2.82
CA LEU A 179 -16.28 16.53 -3.39
C LEU A 179 -16.62 16.87 -4.84
N ALA A 180 -16.63 18.17 -5.22
CA ALA A 180 -16.83 18.59 -6.60
C ALA A 180 -15.73 18.06 -7.51
N ARG A 181 -14.45 18.21 -7.11
CA ARG A 181 -13.29 17.60 -7.81
C ARG A 181 -13.43 16.08 -7.92
N GLY A 182 -13.90 15.42 -6.85
CA GLY A 182 -14.17 13.99 -6.85
C GLY A 182 -15.24 13.59 -7.87
N LEU A 183 -16.29 14.38 -8.03
CA LEU A 183 -17.35 14.17 -9.05
C LEU A 183 -16.84 14.38 -10.47
N GLU A 184 -15.97 15.36 -10.71
CA GLU A 184 -15.31 15.56 -12.02
C GLU A 184 -14.52 14.31 -12.44
N LYS A 185 -13.80 13.70 -11.48
CA LYS A 185 -13.04 12.46 -11.72
C LYS A 185 -13.92 11.20 -11.79
N ASN A 186 -15.10 11.23 -11.18
CA ASN A 186 -16.04 10.11 -11.10
C ASN A 186 -17.46 10.57 -11.52
N PRO A 187 -17.68 10.91 -12.79
CA PRO A 187 -18.98 11.36 -13.29
C PRO A 187 -20.03 10.26 -13.02
N GLY A 188 -21.17 10.65 -12.45
CA GLY A 188 -22.26 9.73 -12.15
C GLY A 188 -22.15 8.95 -10.83
N ASN A 189 -21.10 9.16 -10.02
CA ASN A 189 -21.01 8.53 -8.72
C ASN A 189 -22.06 9.10 -7.75
N GLN A 190 -23.08 8.28 -7.46
CA GLN A 190 -24.23 8.67 -6.63
C GLN A 190 -23.83 8.91 -5.16
N ARG A 191 -22.81 8.21 -4.62
CA ARG A 191 -22.36 8.39 -3.23
C ARG A 191 -21.71 9.75 -3.03
N LEU A 192 -20.86 10.17 -3.98
CA LEU A 192 -20.26 11.52 -3.95
C LEU A 192 -21.32 12.60 -4.12
N ARG A 193 -22.28 12.41 -5.05
CA ARG A 193 -23.39 13.35 -5.26
C ARG A 193 -24.23 13.50 -3.99
N GLY A 194 -24.61 12.39 -3.38
CA GLY A 194 -25.37 12.41 -2.11
C GLY A 194 -24.59 13.05 -0.96
N SER A 195 -23.24 12.97 -0.96
CA SER A 195 -22.39 13.67 0.02
C SER A 195 -22.39 15.18 -0.20
N VAL A 196 -22.37 15.65 -1.46
CA VAL A 196 -22.48 17.08 -1.80
C VAL A 196 -23.84 17.63 -1.37
N GLU A 197 -24.92 16.93 -1.70
CA GLU A 197 -26.28 17.33 -1.34
C GLU A 197 -26.45 17.42 0.19
N ALA A 198 -25.99 16.39 0.91
CA ALA A 198 -26.03 16.38 2.37
C ALA A 198 -25.30 17.60 2.97
N LEU A 199 -24.09 17.92 2.48
CA LEU A 199 -23.34 19.08 2.99
C LEU A 199 -24.03 20.41 2.65
N LYS A 200 -24.59 20.56 1.44
CA LYS A 200 -25.35 21.78 1.06
C LYS A 200 -26.55 22.01 2.00
N GLU A 201 -27.24 20.94 2.34
CA GLU A 201 -28.38 20.96 3.26
C GLU A 201 -27.97 21.08 4.75
N GLY A 202 -26.69 21.21 5.08
CA GLY A 202 -26.20 21.25 6.47
C GLY A 202 -26.24 19.90 7.18
N LYS A 203 -26.46 18.81 6.46
CA LYS A 203 -26.50 17.44 7.00
C LYS A 203 -25.09 16.82 7.01
N LYS A 204 -24.93 15.78 7.82
CA LYS A 204 -23.68 15.00 7.85
C LYS A 204 -23.51 14.17 6.57
N ILE A 205 -22.26 14.01 6.13
CA ILE A 205 -21.91 13.09 5.04
C ILE A 205 -22.35 11.67 5.41
N LYS A 206 -23.06 10.99 4.50
CA LYS A 206 -23.53 9.63 4.69
C LYS A 206 -22.38 8.64 4.45
N VAL A 207 -21.81 8.09 5.52
CA VAL A 207 -20.70 7.14 5.48
C VAL A 207 -21.15 5.68 5.48
N ALA A 208 -22.37 5.40 5.92
CA ALA A 208 -22.96 4.05 5.97
C ALA A 208 -22.83 3.23 4.68
N PRO A 209 -22.96 3.82 3.46
CA PRO A 209 -22.81 3.07 2.21
C PRO A 209 -21.42 2.48 1.96
N TYR A 210 -20.41 2.88 2.73
CA TYR A 210 -19.05 2.35 2.63
C TYR A 210 -18.79 1.16 3.56
N GLY A 211 -19.63 0.96 4.59
CA GLY A 211 -19.56 -0.17 5.52
C GLY A 211 -18.16 -0.40 6.10
N ASP A 212 -17.67 -1.65 6.04
CA ASP A 212 -16.36 -2.03 6.58
C ASP A 212 -15.18 -1.25 5.98
N ARG A 213 -15.31 -0.75 4.74
CA ARG A 213 -14.27 0.07 4.12
C ARG A 213 -14.05 1.38 4.86
N TRP A 214 -15.13 2.00 5.34
CA TRP A 214 -15.07 3.21 6.17
C TRP A 214 -14.61 2.88 7.60
N ALA A 215 -15.22 1.85 8.21
CA ALA A 215 -14.95 1.46 9.58
C ALA A 215 -13.46 1.15 9.85
N ARG A 216 -12.71 0.69 8.83
CA ARG A 216 -11.26 0.45 8.92
C ARG A 216 -10.45 1.70 9.29
N PHE A 217 -10.95 2.90 8.98
CA PHE A 217 -10.27 4.15 9.29
C PHE A 217 -10.71 4.75 10.63
N GLY A 218 -11.80 4.23 11.23
CA GLY A 218 -12.27 4.60 12.58
C GLY A 218 -12.48 6.10 12.81
N LEU A 219 -12.76 6.87 11.75
CA LEU A 219 -12.83 8.33 11.80
C LEU A 219 -13.99 8.83 12.66
N ASP A 220 -15.14 8.18 12.59
CA ASP A 220 -16.40 8.49 13.29
C ASP A 220 -16.61 7.69 14.58
N GLY A 221 -15.56 7.00 15.06
CA GLY A 221 -15.64 6.11 16.22
C GLY A 221 -16.20 4.73 15.87
N SER A 222 -16.52 4.44 14.61
CA SER A 222 -16.86 3.09 14.16
C SER A 222 -15.61 2.20 14.24
N ILE A 223 -15.77 1.02 14.83
CA ILE A 223 -14.70 0.01 14.93
C ILE A 223 -15.00 -1.05 13.86
N ALA A 224 -14.03 -1.30 12.98
CA ALA A 224 -14.15 -2.40 12.04
C ALA A 224 -14.19 -3.75 12.79
N THR A 225 -15.30 -4.46 12.69
CA THR A 225 -15.51 -5.78 13.31
C THR A 225 -14.81 -6.93 12.57
N GLY A 226 -13.92 -6.63 11.65
CA GLY A 226 -13.18 -7.62 10.88
C GLY A 226 -11.71 -7.31 10.80
N GLY A 227 -10.87 -8.29 11.14
CA GLY A 227 -9.42 -8.19 11.04
C GLY A 227 -8.97 -7.66 9.68
N MET A 228 -7.87 -6.92 9.68
CA MET A 228 -7.28 -6.26 8.51
C MET A 228 -7.16 -7.23 7.33
N LYS A 229 -8.00 -7.05 6.31
CA LYS A 229 -7.88 -7.81 5.06
C LYS A 229 -6.73 -7.21 4.26
N ILE A 230 -5.72 -8.03 3.96
CA ILE A 230 -4.61 -7.63 3.09
C ILE A 230 -5.15 -7.06 1.76
N PRO A 231 -4.63 -5.91 1.30
CA PRO A 231 -5.03 -5.33 0.01
C PRO A 231 -4.89 -6.33 -1.14
N LYS A 232 -5.83 -6.30 -2.11
CA LYS A 232 -5.83 -7.21 -3.28
C LYS A 232 -4.49 -7.25 -4.02
N ALA A 233 -3.76 -6.14 -4.06
CA ALA A 233 -2.43 -6.05 -4.67
C ALA A 233 -1.40 -7.01 -4.05
N MET A 234 -1.54 -7.37 -2.77
CA MET A 234 -0.67 -8.35 -2.11
C MET A 234 -1.20 -9.77 -2.14
N ARG A 235 -2.50 -9.99 -2.42
CA ARG A 235 -3.04 -11.34 -2.59
C ARG A 235 -2.41 -12.09 -3.76
N GLY A 236 -1.97 -11.41 -4.80
CA GLY A 236 -1.28 -12.00 -5.93
C GLY A 236 0.06 -12.67 -5.57
N PHE A 237 0.69 -12.28 -4.46
CA PHE A 237 1.90 -12.93 -3.96
C PHE A 237 1.60 -14.17 -3.12
N ALA A 238 0.42 -14.25 -2.49
CA ALA A 238 0.00 -15.40 -1.66
C ALA A 238 -0.74 -16.48 -2.46
N GLN A 239 -1.36 -16.15 -3.60
CA GLN A 239 -2.11 -17.09 -4.43
C GLN A 239 -1.27 -17.58 -5.61
N ARG A 240 -0.25 -18.41 -5.37
CA ARG A 240 0.30 -19.27 -6.41
C ARG A 240 -0.37 -20.64 -6.35
N PRO A 241 -0.93 -21.17 -7.47
CA PRO A 241 -1.41 -22.53 -7.55
C PRO A 241 -0.21 -23.48 -7.45
N GLY A 242 -0.05 -24.17 -6.34
CA GLY A 242 1.05 -25.11 -6.11
C GLY A 242 1.21 -25.60 -4.68
N PHE A 243 0.65 -24.92 -3.71
CA PHE A 243 0.71 -25.39 -2.31
C PHE A 243 -0.59 -26.12 -1.95
N ARG A 244 -0.70 -27.38 -2.39
CA ARG A 244 -1.69 -28.31 -1.83
C ARG A 244 -1.30 -28.59 -0.38
N GLN A 245 -2.11 -28.11 0.56
CA GLN A 245 -2.07 -28.56 1.95
C GLN A 245 -2.25 -30.09 1.96
N ARG A 246 -1.26 -30.82 2.43
CA ARG A 246 -1.43 -32.22 2.78
C ARG A 246 -2.42 -32.30 3.95
N PRO A 247 -3.48 -33.11 3.86
CA PRO A 247 -4.38 -33.29 4.97
C PRO A 247 -3.62 -33.98 6.11
N THR A 248 -3.59 -33.36 7.29
CA THR A 248 -3.12 -33.98 8.52
C THR A 248 -4.04 -35.13 8.86
N LYS A 249 -3.53 -36.36 8.73
CA LYS A 249 -4.20 -37.59 9.20
C LYS A 249 -4.37 -37.49 10.72
N LYS A 250 -5.61 -37.40 11.18
CA LYS A 250 -5.96 -37.62 12.60
C LYS A 250 -5.61 -39.06 12.96
N ARG A 251 -4.80 -39.24 13.99
CA ARG A 251 -4.74 -40.43 14.82
C ARG A 251 -5.48 -40.15 16.12
#